data_7a25ba21d563cc075e2ea29ed5be10ef
#
_entry.id   7a25ba21d563cc075e2ea29ed5be10ef
#
_cell.length_a   1.000
_cell.length_b   1.000
_cell.length_c   1.000
_cell.angle_alpha   90.00
_cell.angle_beta   90.00
_cell.angle_gamma   90.00
#
_symmetry.space_group_name_H-M   'P 1'
#
loop_
_entity.id
_entity.type
_entity.pdbx_description
1 polymer ?
#
loop_
_entity_poly.entity_id
_entity_poly.type
_entity_poly.pdbx_seq_one_letter_code
_entity_poly.pdbx_strand_id
1 'polypeptide(L)'
;RSANEVDELRYRTDKNGQVVFHDRVDIISPIAVPGKTFYTVRIPYHEDFKHFYAEAHTLITNIPKDGDPYNAERVLMQQGDYDVVHLSAVPKMYFTSTTYTVAEAGNGCSHPLMTAGKVVSRGERLVFPLSIYVNHAFVDGSHLASFFEKIEKHLKEISHGQVVF
;
A
#
# COMPACT_ATOMS: atom_id res chain seq x y z
N ARG A 1 -5.11 2.89 -6.52
CA ARG A 1 -6.36 3.46 -7.00
C ARG A 1 -7.43 3.35 -5.92
N SER A 2 -7.84 2.17 -5.46
CA SER A 2 -8.93 1.99 -4.49
C SER A 2 -8.79 2.83 -3.21
N ALA A 3 -7.58 2.98 -2.67
CA ALA A 3 -7.34 3.84 -1.50
C ALA A 3 -7.55 5.33 -1.81
N ASN A 4 -7.31 5.77 -3.04
CA ASN A 4 -7.57 7.13 -3.48
C ASN A 4 -9.05 7.40 -3.82
N GLU A 5 -9.88 6.37 -3.84
CA GLU A 5 -11.32 6.45 -4.09
C GLU A 5 -12.17 6.31 -2.81
N VAL A 6 -11.51 6.23 -1.63
CA VAL A 6 -12.14 6.19 -0.30
C VAL A 6 -11.49 7.27 0.55
N ASP A 7 -12.21 8.35 0.79
CA ASP A 7 -11.68 9.56 1.42
C ASP A 7 -11.10 9.28 2.81
N GLU A 8 -11.73 8.41 3.57
CA GLU A 8 -11.33 8.05 4.93
C GLU A 8 -9.96 7.36 4.98
N LEU A 9 -9.52 6.73 3.90
CA LEU A 9 -8.17 6.16 3.78
C LEU A 9 -7.09 7.21 3.45
N ARG A 10 -7.48 8.48 3.27
CA ARG A 10 -6.59 9.61 2.97
C ARG A 10 -6.41 10.60 4.13
N TYR A 11 -7.14 10.42 5.24
CA TYR A 11 -6.92 11.20 6.45
C TYR A 11 -5.69 10.71 7.22
N ARG A 12 -4.96 11.65 7.79
CA ARG A 12 -3.77 11.40 8.63
C ARG A 12 -3.80 12.27 9.85
N THR A 13 -3.06 11.86 10.88
CA THR A 13 -2.66 12.73 11.98
C THR A 13 -1.22 13.15 11.72
N ASP A 14 -0.95 14.45 11.66
CA ASP A 14 0.41 14.99 11.49
C ASP A 14 1.21 14.92 12.81
N LYS A 15 2.47 15.32 12.75
CA LYS A 15 3.37 15.38 13.92
C LYS A 15 2.90 16.30 15.06
N ASN A 16 1.98 17.21 14.78
CA ASN A 16 1.40 18.14 15.76
C ASN A 16 0.06 17.61 16.31
N GLY A 17 -0.39 16.43 15.90
CA GLY A 17 -1.66 15.84 16.27
C GLY A 17 -2.85 16.43 15.51
N GLN A 18 -2.62 17.18 14.44
CA GLN A 18 -3.70 17.76 13.62
C GLN A 18 -4.14 16.79 12.54
N VAL A 19 -5.43 16.78 12.25
CA VAL A 19 -5.98 15.97 11.15
C VAL A 19 -5.71 16.67 9.83
N VAL A 20 -5.06 15.93 8.92
CA VAL A 20 -4.74 16.36 7.56
C VAL A 20 -5.43 15.43 6.56
N PHE A 21 -5.97 16.00 5.50
CA PHE A 21 -6.55 15.28 4.38
C PHE A 21 -5.64 15.43 3.16
N HIS A 22 -5.29 14.29 2.54
CA HIS A 22 -4.48 14.28 1.33
C HIS A 22 -5.36 14.11 0.09
N ASP A 23 -5.18 14.95 -0.91
CA ASP A 23 -5.87 14.82 -2.21
C ASP A 23 -5.50 13.51 -2.91
N ARG A 24 -4.29 13.01 -2.63
CA ARG A 24 -3.75 11.78 -3.19
C ARG A 24 -2.79 11.11 -2.22
N VAL A 25 -2.80 9.78 -2.20
CA VAL A 25 -1.82 8.96 -1.48
C VAL A 25 -1.08 8.04 -2.45
N ASP A 26 0.23 7.91 -2.23
CA ASP A 26 1.11 7.00 -2.96
C ASP A 26 1.20 5.64 -2.24
N ILE A 27 1.97 4.72 -2.80
CA ILE A 27 2.33 3.47 -2.13
C ILE A 27 3.77 3.58 -1.62
N ILE A 28 4.01 3.08 -0.40
CA ILE A 28 5.35 2.74 0.07
C ILE A 28 5.42 1.23 0.29
N SER A 29 6.47 0.58 -0.22
CA SER A 29 6.59 -0.88 -0.19
C SER A 29 8.02 -1.33 0.10
N PRO A 30 8.21 -2.30 1.02
CA PRO A 30 9.49 -2.95 1.23
C PRO A 30 9.73 -3.99 0.12
N ILE A 31 10.79 -3.82 -0.66
CA ILE A 31 11.19 -4.70 -1.75
C ILE A 31 12.40 -5.51 -1.33
N ALA A 32 12.31 -6.83 -1.39
CA ALA A 32 13.42 -7.73 -1.08
C ALA A 32 14.56 -7.57 -2.11
N VAL A 33 15.78 -7.40 -1.63
CA VAL A 33 16.99 -7.28 -2.46
C VAL A 33 17.94 -8.43 -2.16
N PRO A 34 18.38 -9.20 -3.17
CA PRO A 34 19.33 -10.30 -2.95
C PRO A 34 20.58 -9.84 -2.21
N GLY A 35 20.95 -10.57 -1.14
CA GLY A 35 22.12 -10.26 -0.30
C GLY A 35 21.92 -9.10 0.70
N LYS A 36 20.75 -8.50 0.73
CA LYS A 36 20.34 -7.47 1.70
C LYS A 36 19.00 -7.86 2.34
N THR A 37 18.52 -7.08 3.32
CA THR A 37 17.23 -7.35 3.95
C THR A 37 16.06 -6.93 3.04
N PHE A 38 15.87 -5.65 2.84
CA PHE A 38 14.88 -5.06 1.94
C PHE A 38 15.25 -3.60 1.66
N TYR A 39 14.57 -3.01 0.70
CA TYR A 39 14.69 -1.60 0.34
C TYR A 39 13.28 -1.00 0.27
N THR A 40 13.04 0.10 0.96
CA THR A 40 11.74 0.76 0.94
C THR A 40 11.63 1.67 -0.29
N VAL A 41 10.63 1.43 -1.11
CA VAL A 41 10.39 2.17 -2.36
C VAL A 41 9.06 2.90 -2.27
N ARG A 42 9.07 4.22 -2.54
CA ARG A 42 7.85 4.98 -2.77
C ARG A 42 7.47 4.89 -4.24
N ILE A 43 6.23 4.45 -4.51
CA ILE A 43 5.66 4.29 -5.84
C ILE A 43 4.55 5.32 -6.00
N PRO A 44 4.74 6.35 -6.86
CA PRO A 44 3.74 7.38 -7.08
C PRO A 44 2.43 6.81 -7.65
N TYR A 45 1.31 7.38 -7.24
CA TYR A 45 0.03 7.05 -7.81
C TYR A 45 -0.14 7.70 -9.18
N HIS A 46 -0.60 6.92 -10.15
CA HIS A 46 -1.10 7.40 -11.43
C HIS A 46 -2.50 6.84 -11.69
N GLU A 47 -3.36 7.64 -12.26
CA GLU A 47 -4.71 7.22 -12.63
C GLU A 47 -4.66 6.22 -13.79
N ASP A 48 -3.78 6.46 -14.76
CA ASP A 48 -3.50 5.54 -15.86
C ASP A 48 -2.67 4.35 -15.37
N PHE A 49 -3.23 3.15 -15.49
CA PHE A 49 -2.59 1.93 -15.00
C PHE A 49 -1.29 1.59 -15.73
N LYS A 50 -1.20 1.86 -17.05
CA LYS A 50 0.01 1.56 -17.83
C LYS A 50 1.16 2.43 -17.36
N HIS A 51 0.89 3.71 -17.11
CA HIS A 51 1.89 4.63 -16.58
C HIS A 51 2.32 4.19 -15.17
N PHE A 52 1.36 3.91 -14.28
CA PHE A 52 1.65 3.39 -12.94
C PHE A 52 2.53 2.13 -12.98
N TYR A 53 2.16 1.16 -13.81
CA TYR A 53 2.91 -0.10 -13.93
C TYR A 53 4.34 0.12 -14.43
N ALA A 54 4.52 0.92 -15.48
CA ALA A 54 5.84 1.19 -16.06
C ALA A 54 6.78 1.88 -15.06
N GLU A 55 6.26 2.88 -14.31
CA GLU A 55 7.06 3.57 -13.30
C GLU A 55 7.34 2.68 -12.09
N ALA A 56 6.34 1.96 -11.58
CA ALA A 56 6.51 1.02 -10.48
C ALA A 56 7.54 -0.06 -10.83
N HIS A 57 7.46 -0.65 -12.03
CA HIS A 57 8.44 -1.62 -12.52
C HIS A 57 9.85 -1.03 -12.56
N THR A 58 10.00 0.18 -13.07
CA THR A 58 11.29 0.87 -13.14
C THR A 58 11.88 1.09 -11.75
N LEU A 59 11.07 1.58 -10.80
CA LEU A 59 11.49 1.85 -9.43
C LEU A 59 11.90 0.56 -8.69
N ILE A 60 11.16 -0.53 -8.88
CA ILE A 60 11.42 -1.81 -8.21
C ILE A 60 12.65 -2.53 -8.80
N THR A 61 12.87 -2.42 -10.11
CA THR A 61 13.99 -3.09 -10.79
C THR A 61 15.32 -2.36 -10.70
N ASN A 62 15.29 -1.04 -10.53
CA ASN A 62 16.48 -0.19 -10.49
C ASN A 62 16.84 0.29 -9.08
N ILE A 63 16.66 -0.58 -8.08
CA ILE A 63 17.02 -0.26 -6.69
C ILE A 63 18.53 0.00 -6.59
N PRO A 64 18.97 1.12 -6.00
CA PRO A 64 20.38 1.44 -5.85
C PRO A 64 21.10 0.40 -4.99
N LYS A 65 22.26 -0.11 -5.48
CA LYS A 65 23.03 -1.12 -4.75
C LYS A 65 23.62 -0.60 -3.43
N ASP A 66 24.00 0.68 -3.39
CA ASP A 66 24.67 1.32 -2.26
C ASP A 66 23.84 2.43 -1.63
N GLY A 67 22.53 2.48 -1.91
CA GLY A 67 21.61 3.46 -1.34
C GLY A 67 21.19 3.13 0.09
N ASP A 68 20.62 4.14 0.77
CA ASP A 68 19.98 3.97 2.07
C ASP A 68 18.66 3.19 1.92
N PRO A 69 18.53 1.97 2.49
CA PRO A 69 17.34 1.14 2.33
C PRO A 69 16.08 1.75 2.94
N TYR A 70 16.22 2.70 3.83
CA TYR A 70 15.11 3.38 4.52
C TYR A 70 14.89 4.82 4.06
N ASN A 71 15.49 5.24 2.94
CA ASN A 71 15.42 6.63 2.51
C ASN A 71 13.99 7.13 2.33
N ALA A 72 13.12 6.35 1.71
CA ALA A 72 11.72 6.74 1.48
C ALA A 72 10.96 6.96 2.79
N GLU A 73 11.13 6.07 3.78
CA GLU A 73 10.53 6.22 5.11
C GLU A 73 11.09 7.43 5.86
N ARG A 74 12.41 7.66 5.75
CA ARG A 74 13.08 8.78 6.40
C ARG A 74 12.58 10.13 5.90
N VAL A 75 12.31 10.23 4.59
CA VAL A 75 11.69 11.42 4.00
C VAL A 75 10.30 11.65 4.57
N LEU A 76 9.45 10.62 4.65
CA LEU A 76 8.12 10.73 5.24
C LEU A 76 8.17 11.14 6.72
N MET A 77 9.10 10.56 7.49
CA MET A 77 9.28 10.92 8.91
C MET A 77 9.71 12.39 9.07
N GLN A 78 10.57 12.90 8.18
CA GLN A 78 11.00 14.30 8.20
C GLN A 78 9.86 15.25 7.83
N GLN A 79 9.02 14.90 6.89
CA GLN A 79 7.80 15.64 6.54
C GLN A 79 6.82 15.67 7.72
N GLY A 80 6.83 14.62 8.56
CA GLY A 80 5.95 14.48 9.71
C GLY A 80 4.49 14.20 9.32
N ASP A 81 4.30 13.69 8.12
CA ASP A 81 3.04 13.42 7.49
C ASP A 81 3.23 12.26 6.50
N TYR A 82 2.26 11.35 6.46
CA TYR A 82 2.37 10.10 5.69
C TYR A 82 1.32 10.06 4.57
N ASP A 83 1.57 10.79 3.48
CA ASP A 83 0.76 10.80 2.26
C ASP A 83 0.88 9.50 1.44
N VAL A 84 0.95 8.37 2.14
CA VAL A 84 1.13 7.04 1.57
C VAL A 84 0.19 6.01 2.19
N VAL A 85 0.02 4.89 1.50
CA VAL A 85 -0.41 3.61 2.06
C VAL A 85 0.76 2.65 2.05
N HIS A 86 0.98 1.92 3.14
CA HIS A 86 2.05 0.93 3.22
C HIS A 86 1.54 -0.40 2.67
N LEU A 87 2.18 -0.92 1.62
CA LEU A 87 1.82 -2.21 1.02
C LEU A 87 3.01 -3.16 1.04
N SER A 88 2.90 -4.22 1.83
CA SER A 88 3.84 -5.34 1.84
C SER A 88 3.30 -6.51 1.04
N ALA A 89 4.14 -7.17 0.26
CA ALA A 89 3.78 -8.39 -0.44
C ALA A 89 4.59 -9.58 0.11
N VAL A 90 3.88 -10.68 0.43
CA VAL A 90 4.47 -11.95 0.88
C VAL A 90 4.05 -13.09 -0.08
N PRO A 91 4.56 -13.09 -1.32
CA PRO A 91 4.03 -13.90 -2.41
C PRO A 91 4.21 -15.43 -2.23
N LYS A 92 4.97 -15.86 -1.25
CA LYS A 92 5.17 -17.29 -0.93
C LYS A 92 4.24 -17.81 0.17
N MET A 93 3.48 -16.93 0.83
CA MET A 93 2.65 -17.29 1.98
C MET A 93 1.18 -16.98 1.72
N TYR A 94 0.32 -18.00 1.85
CA TYR A 94 -1.12 -17.83 1.90
C TYR A 94 -1.53 -17.79 3.38
N PHE A 95 -2.01 -16.65 3.86
CA PHE A 95 -2.40 -16.49 5.26
C PHE A 95 -3.93 -16.37 5.38
N THR A 96 -4.47 -16.66 6.55
CA THR A 96 -5.88 -16.48 6.91
C THR A 96 -6.08 -15.28 7.84
N SER A 97 -5.03 -14.86 8.52
CA SER A 97 -5.01 -13.65 9.35
C SER A 97 -3.59 -13.09 9.46
N THR A 98 -3.49 -11.81 9.78
CA THR A 98 -2.22 -11.12 10.08
C THR A 98 -2.42 -10.23 11.30
N THR A 99 -1.34 -10.05 12.06
CA THR A 99 -1.29 -9.07 13.14
C THR A 99 -0.20 -8.07 12.82
N TYR A 100 -0.50 -6.80 13.02
CA TYR A 100 0.45 -5.71 12.83
C TYR A 100 0.98 -5.26 14.19
N THR A 101 2.31 -5.18 14.32
CA THR A 101 2.93 -4.48 15.44
C THR A 101 3.19 -3.04 14.99
N VAL A 102 2.49 -2.12 15.60
CA VAL A 102 2.64 -0.68 15.31
C VAL A 102 3.37 -0.06 16.50
N ALA A 103 4.50 0.61 16.22
CA ALA A 103 5.20 1.36 17.26
C ALA A 103 4.32 2.55 17.68
N GLU A 104 3.93 2.58 18.94
CA GLU A 104 3.21 3.71 19.52
C GLU A 104 4.20 4.86 19.78
N ALA A 105 4.45 5.66 18.77
CA ALA A 105 5.11 6.95 18.95
C ALA A 105 4.02 8.03 18.93
N GLY A 106 3.50 8.39 20.10
CA GLY A 106 2.53 9.47 20.23
C GLY A 106 1.12 9.09 19.75
N ASN A 107 0.67 9.60 18.62
CA ASN A 107 -0.71 9.46 18.13
C ASN A 107 -1.00 8.15 17.35
N GLY A 108 -0.13 7.16 17.40
CA GLY A 108 -0.26 5.90 16.66
C GLY A 108 0.01 6.06 15.15
N CYS A 109 -0.08 4.93 14.43
CA CYS A 109 0.04 4.93 12.97
C CYS A 109 -1.28 5.36 12.35
N SER A 110 -1.30 6.47 11.61
CA SER A 110 -2.52 6.97 10.96
C SER A 110 -2.66 6.55 9.50
N HIS A 111 -1.56 6.13 8.85
CA HIS A 111 -1.59 5.62 7.48
C HIS A 111 -1.96 4.13 7.43
N PRO A 112 -2.72 3.68 6.41
CA PRO A 112 -3.08 2.28 6.27
C PRO A 112 -1.86 1.38 6.03
N LEU A 113 -1.82 0.22 6.74
CA LEU A 113 -0.84 -0.83 6.52
C LEU A 113 -1.53 -2.02 5.87
N MET A 114 -1.03 -2.47 4.72
CA MET A 114 -1.62 -3.55 3.95
C MET A 114 -0.60 -4.67 3.74
N THR A 115 -1.09 -5.91 3.73
CA THR A 115 -0.28 -7.07 3.37
C THR A 115 -1.04 -7.93 2.38
N ALA A 116 -0.43 -8.16 1.21
CA ALA A 116 -0.93 -9.06 0.19
C ALA A 116 -0.18 -10.39 0.23
N GLY A 117 -0.89 -11.50 0.27
CA GLY A 117 -0.31 -12.83 0.33
C GLY A 117 -0.23 -13.52 -1.04
N LYS A 118 0.06 -14.82 -0.99
CA LYS A 118 0.23 -15.68 -2.18
C LYS A 118 -1.06 -15.76 -2.98
N VAL A 119 -0.94 -15.56 -4.30
CA VAL A 119 -2.02 -15.83 -5.26
C VAL A 119 -2.15 -17.34 -5.45
N VAL A 120 -3.37 -17.86 -5.35
CA VAL A 120 -3.70 -19.28 -5.56
C VAL A 120 -4.93 -19.42 -6.46
N SER A 121 -5.02 -20.55 -7.18
CA SER A 121 -6.21 -20.87 -7.96
C SER A 121 -7.29 -21.48 -7.04
N ARG A 122 -8.52 -21.02 -7.17
CA ARG A 122 -9.72 -21.62 -6.58
C ARG A 122 -10.79 -21.79 -7.67
N GLY A 123 -10.84 -22.97 -8.26
CA GLY A 123 -11.59 -23.21 -9.49
C GLY A 123 -11.04 -22.36 -10.62
N GLU A 124 -11.90 -21.60 -11.29
CA GLU A 124 -11.52 -20.71 -12.40
C GLU A 124 -11.03 -19.32 -11.95
N ARG A 125 -10.96 -19.08 -10.64
CA ARG A 125 -10.57 -17.77 -10.10
C ARG A 125 -9.17 -17.80 -9.51
N LEU A 126 -8.45 -16.71 -9.68
CA LEU A 126 -7.26 -16.42 -8.90
C LEU A 126 -7.65 -15.58 -7.69
N VAL A 127 -7.19 -16.01 -6.51
CA VAL A 127 -7.49 -15.33 -5.25
C VAL A 127 -6.22 -15.16 -4.43
N PHE A 128 -6.16 -14.11 -3.63
CA PHE A 128 -5.09 -13.89 -2.68
C PHE A 128 -5.65 -13.26 -1.39
N PRO A 129 -5.06 -13.53 -0.23
CA PRO A 129 -5.43 -12.84 0.99
C PRO A 129 -4.87 -11.42 0.98
N LEU A 130 -5.70 -10.44 1.33
CA LEU A 130 -5.32 -9.07 1.58
C LEU A 130 -5.77 -8.70 2.98
N SER A 131 -4.83 -8.26 3.80
CA SER A 131 -5.09 -7.71 5.13
C SER A 131 -4.84 -6.22 5.13
N ILE A 132 -5.63 -5.48 5.90
CA ILE A 132 -5.45 -4.05 6.10
C ILE A 132 -5.58 -3.71 7.60
N TYR A 133 -4.66 -2.90 8.09
CA TYR A 133 -4.76 -2.22 9.38
C TYR A 133 -5.05 -0.74 9.11
N VAL A 134 -6.00 -0.18 9.83
CA VAL A 134 -6.41 1.23 9.70
C VAL A 134 -6.60 1.86 11.08
N ASN A 135 -6.50 3.20 11.13
CA ASN A 135 -6.84 3.94 12.33
C ASN A 135 -8.36 4.13 12.39
N HIS A 136 -8.98 3.57 13.44
CA HIS A 136 -10.44 3.62 13.62
C HIS A 136 -10.99 5.03 13.93
N ALA A 137 -10.12 6.02 14.18
CA ALA A 137 -10.55 7.42 14.26
C ALA A 137 -11.01 7.97 12.89
N PHE A 138 -10.58 7.37 11.79
CA PHE A 138 -10.91 7.79 10.43
C PHE A 138 -11.72 6.75 9.66
N VAL A 139 -11.44 5.47 9.86
CA VAL A 139 -11.95 4.39 9.02
C VAL A 139 -12.77 3.42 9.85
N ASP A 140 -14.00 3.16 9.45
CA ASP A 140 -14.88 2.13 10.02
C ASP A 140 -15.15 0.98 9.02
N GLY A 141 -16.03 0.04 9.42
CA GLY A 141 -16.35 -1.14 8.64
C GLY A 141 -17.00 -0.84 7.28
N SER A 142 -17.77 0.25 7.16
CA SER A 142 -18.44 0.63 5.90
C SER A 142 -17.41 1.13 4.88
N HIS A 143 -16.43 1.89 5.33
CA HIS A 143 -15.32 2.38 4.50
C HIS A 143 -14.44 1.23 4.02
N LEU A 144 -14.18 0.22 4.89
CA LEU A 144 -13.47 -0.99 4.50
C LEU A 144 -14.24 -1.82 3.48
N ALA A 145 -15.56 -1.98 3.65
CA ALA A 145 -16.40 -2.68 2.68
C ALA A 145 -16.30 -2.00 1.30
N SER A 146 -16.47 -0.68 1.24
CA SER A 146 -16.32 0.10 0.00
C SER A 146 -14.93 -0.06 -0.62
N PHE A 147 -13.88 -0.05 0.19
CA PHE A 147 -12.51 -0.26 -0.27
C PHE A 147 -12.30 -1.62 -0.94
N PHE A 148 -12.78 -2.71 -0.31
CA PHE A 148 -12.65 -4.07 -0.86
C PHE A 148 -13.49 -4.25 -2.13
N GLU A 149 -14.70 -3.70 -2.19
CA GLU A 149 -15.53 -3.70 -3.41
C GLU A 149 -14.82 -3.01 -4.59
N LYS A 150 -14.16 -1.87 -4.32
CA LYS A 150 -13.37 -1.16 -5.35
C LYS A 150 -12.16 -1.98 -5.81
N ILE A 151 -11.46 -2.66 -4.90
CA ILE A 151 -10.35 -3.56 -5.26
C ILE A 151 -10.85 -4.66 -6.18
N GLU A 152 -11.94 -5.35 -5.80
CA GLU A 152 -12.50 -6.43 -6.63
C GLU A 152 -12.92 -5.92 -8.02
N LYS A 153 -13.53 -4.74 -8.09
CA LYS A 153 -13.90 -4.10 -9.35
C LYS A 153 -12.66 -3.89 -10.23
N HIS A 154 -11.62 -3.24 -9.71
CA HIS A 154 -10.41 -2.93 -10.49
C HIS A 154 -9.65 -4.19 -10.90
N LEU A 155 -9.59 -5.22 -10.07
CA LEU A 155 -9.00 -6.50 -10.43
C LEU A 155 -9.75 -7.20 -11.56
N LYS A 156 -11.09 -7.11 -11.59
CA LYS A 156 -11.91 -7.63 -12.69
C LYS A 156 -11.64 -6.86 -13.99
N GLU A 157 -11.50 -5.54 -13.93
CA GLU A 157 -11.16 -4.70 -15.09
C GLU A 157 -9.81 -5.13 -15.72
N ILE A 158 -8.81 -5.41 -14.88
CA ILE A 158 -7.50 -5.89 -15.33
C ILE A 158 -7.60 -7.30 -15.95
N SER A 159 -8.32 -8.21 -15.31
CA SER A 159 -8.43 -9.61 -15.73
C SER A 159 -9.19 -9.80 -17.06
N HIS A 160 -10.07 -8.87 -17.43
CA HIS A 160 -10.86 -8.92 -18.68
C HIS A 160 -10.15 -8.24 -19.86
N GLY A 161 -8.86 -7.98 -19.76
CA GLY A 161 -8.07 -7.46 -20.89
C GLY A 161 -8.30 -5.98 -21.21
N GLN A 162 -8.91 -5.21 -20.31
CA GLN A 162 -8.98 -3.76 -20.45
C GLN A 162 -7.60 -3.09 -20.21
N VAL A 163 -6.63 -3.86 -19.72
CA VAL A 163 -5.24 -3.44 -19.56
C VAL A 163 -4.36 -4.40 -20.34
N VAL A 164 -3.88 -3.97 -21.49
CA VAL A 164 -2.85 -4.69 -22.27
C VAL A 164 -1.49 -4.24 -21.71
N PHE A 165 -0.72 -5.20 -21.20
CA PHE A 165 0.65 -4.99 -20.72
C PHE A 165 1.62 -4.82 -21.89
#